data_83273440695ffa1eb801da9439e8fd9b
#
_entry.id   83273440695ffa1eb801da9439e8fd9b
#
_cell.length_a   1.000
_cell.length_b   1.000
_cell.length_c   1.000
_cell.angle_alpha   90.00
_cell.angle_beta   90.00
_cell.angle_gamma   90.00
#
_symmetry.space_group_name_H-M   'P 1'
#
loop_
_entity.id
_entity.type
_entity.pdbx_description
1 polymer ?
#
loop_
_entity_poly.entity_id
_entity_poly.type
_entity_poly.pdbx_seq_one_letter_code
_entity_poly.pdbx_strand_id
1 'polypeptide(L)'
;LAAPAWQRYAALFLRMLVANALQAEPPLGWIRTFRTDEGEHAGTLDLKTHGTRIFVDAARAFALALGIGDTNTSQRIRAAGRRLNRDEREIAASVDAYHFLQLLRLRVQRGGLERPATDSGGGAQRPRQALNRLDPYALNEIDQRMLRETFRQARALQTHLDQTVGH
;
A
#
# COMPACT_ATOMS: atom_id res chain seq x y z
N LEU A 1 39.61 -4.51 7.46
CA LEU A 1 39.46 -4.42 6.00
C LEU A 1 38.19 -3.63 5.70
N ALA A 2 38.34 -2.48 5.03
CA ALA A 2 37.19 -1.67 4.64
C ALA A 2 36.33 -2.43 3.63
N ALA A 3 35.01 -2.39 3.83
CA ALA A 3 34.06 -3.01 2.89
C ALA A 3 34.26 -2.43 1.48
N PRO A 4 34.20 -3.24 0.43
CA PRO A 4 34.37 -2.79 -0.94
C PRO A 4 33.30 -1.73 -1.28
N ALA A 5 33.65 -0.80 -2.17
CA ALA A 5 32.82 0.38 -2.49
C ALA A 5 31.37 0.00 -2.87
N TRP A 6 31.17 -1.07 -3.64
CA TRP A 6 29.84 -1.53 -4.05
C TRP A 6 28.93 -1.95 -2.88
N GLN A 7 29.50 -2.50 -1.78
CA GLN A 7 28.72 -2.86 -0.58
C GLN A 7 28.20 -1.60 0.11
N ARG A 8 28.97 -0.52 0.15
CA ARG A 8 28.54 0.75 0.72
C ARG A 8 27.41 1.37 -0.11
N TYR A 9 27.52 1.32 -1.43
CA TYR A 9 26.45 1.79 -2.32
C TYR A 9 25.18 0.95 -2.21
N ALA A 10 25.30 -0.38 -2.12
CA ALA A 10 24.16 -1.27 -1.93
C ALA A 10 23.44 -0.99 -0.58
N ALA A 11 24.17 -0.79 0.50
CA ALA A 11 23.61 -0.45 1.81
C ALA A 11 22.91 0.93 1.78
N LEU A 12 23.54 1.93 1.16
CA LEU A 12 22.94 3.26 1.00
C LEU A 12 21.64 3.17 0.16
N PHE A 13 21.68 2.47 -0.95
CA PHE A 13 20.50 2.26 -1.81
C PHE A 13 19.35 1.60 -1.05
N LEU A 14 19.64 0.55 -0.28
CA LEU A 14 18.63 -0.14 0.53
C LEU A 14 18.02 0.80 1.58
N ARG A 15 18.83 1.58 2.28
CA ARG A 15 18.34 2.59 3.24
C ARG A 15 17.43 3.63 2.58
N MET A 16 17.81 4.13 1.40
CA MET A 16 16.98 5.07 0.64
C MET A 16 15.65 4.43 0.20
N LEU A 17 15.68 3.16 -0.19
CA LEU A 17 14.50 2.41 -0.59
C LEU A 17 13.54 2.20 0.60
N VAL A 18 14.08 1.84 1.76
CA VAL A 18 13.30 1.71 3.01
C VAL A 18 12.71 3.07 3.41
N ALA A 19 13.52 4.14 3.43
CA ALA A 19 13.05 5.48 3.74
C ALA A 19 11.90 5.91 2.81
N ASN A 20 12.02 5.63 1.50
CA ASN A 20 10.94 5.89 0.54
C ASN A 20 9.68 5.04 0.81
N ALA A 21 9.84 3.76 1.17
CA ALA A 21 8.72 2.89 1.49
C ALA A 21 7.96 3.31 2.77
N LEU A 22 8.63 4.03 3.67
CA LEU A 22 8.04 4.54 4.92
C LEU A 22 7.40 5.93 4.77
N GLN A 23 7.61 6.63 3.65
CA GLN A 23 7.06 7.98 3.44
C GLN A 23 5.53 7.99 3.31
N ALA A 24 4.95 6.99 2.67
CA ALA A 24 3.52 6.91 2.49
C ALA A 24 2.88 6.36 3.76
N GLU A 25 2.00 7.15 4.40
CA GLU A 25 1.25 6.69 5.57
C GLU A 25 -0.10 6.10 5.18
N PRO A 26 -0.49 4.94 5.74
CA PRO A 26 -1.84 4.44 5.59
C PRO A 26 -2.86 5.46 6.11
N PRO A 27 -3.94 5.75 5.36
CA PRO A 27 -4.86 6.83 5.67
C PRO A 27 -5.87 6.45 6.76
N LEU A 28 -5.36 6.09 7.94
CA LEU A 28 -6.13 5.82 9.14
C LEU A 28 -6.19 7.09 10.00
N GLY A 29 -7.40 7.54 10.28
CA GLY A 29 -7.66 8.59 11.23
C GLY A 29 -7.78 8.08 12.68
N TRP A 30 -8.19 8.98 13.58
CA TRP A 30 -8.44 8.67 14.98
C TRP A 30 -9.75 7.88 15.09
N ILE A 31 -9.78 6.83 15.90
CA ILE A 31 -10.96 6.01 16.24
C ILE A 31 -11.82 5.62 15.00
N ARG A 32 -11.36 4.61 14.26
CA ARG A 32 -12.12 3.96 13.15
C ARG A 32 -12.48 4.87 11.97
N THR A 33 -11.91 6.06 11.86
CA THR A 33 -12.10 6.96 10.75
C THR A 33 -11.05 6.78 9.67
N PHE A 34 -11.33 7.28 8.47
CA PHE A 34 -10.35 7.40 7.40
C PHE A 34 -9.85 8.84 7.35
N ARG A 35 -8.55 9.00 7.10
CA ARG A 35 -7.97 10.31 6.78
C ARG A 35 -8.07 10.51 5.29
N THR A 36 -9.03 11.32 4.86
CA THR A 36 -9.26 11.65 3.45
C THR A 36 -8.47 12.89 3.04
N ASP A 37 -8.27 13.04 1.73
CA ASP A 37 -7.62 14.22 1.16
C ASP A 37 -8.48 15.47 1.35
N GLU A 38 -7.83 16.62 1.28
CA GLU A 38 -8.44 17.95 1.33
C GLU A 38 -8.43 18.63 -0.05
N GLY A 39 -9.06 19.81 -0.17
CA GLY A 39 -9.04 20.60 -1.39
C GLY A 39 -9.87 19.99 -2.52
N GLU A 40 -9.32 19.96 -3.73
CA GLU A 40 -10.01 19.47 -4.94
C GLU A 40 -10.48 18.00 -4.83
N HIS A 41 -9.82 17.23 -3.99
CA HIS A 41 -10.10 15.82 -3.77
C HIS A 41 -10.67 15.49 -2.40
N ALA A 42 -11.26 16.51 -1.74
CA ALA A 42 -11.78 16.38 -0.39
C ALA A 42 -12.76 15.20 -0.24
N GLY A 43 -12.63 14.48 0.87
CA GLY A 43 -13.49 13.34 1.19
C GLY A 43 -13.11 12.04 0.47
N THR A 44 -12.07 12.04 -0.36
CA THR A 44 -11.59 10.82 -1.03
C THR A 44 -10.20 10.43 -0.57
N LEU A 45 -9.78 9.22 -0.91
CA LEU A 45 -8.40 8.74 -0.76
C LEU A 45 -7.91 8.07 -2.03
N ASP A 46 -6.62 8.21 -2.30
CA ASP A 46 -5.95 7.57 -3.43
C ASP A 46 -5.49 6.16 -3.02
N LEU A 47 -6.22 5.14 -3.50
CA LEU A 47 -5.92 3.74 -3.23
C LEU A 47 -4.57 3.28 -3.79
N LYS A 48 -4.04 3.97 -4.81
CA LYS A 48 -2.72 3.66 -5.35
C LYS A 48 -1.63 4.20 -4.42
N THR A 49 -1.66 5.48 -4.13
CA THR A 49 -0.61 6.18 -3.38
C THR A 49 -0.62 5.80 -1.90
N HIS A 50 -1.79 5.81 -1.26
CA HIS A 50 -1.95 5.55 0.17
C HIS A 50 -2.29 4.09 0.50
N GLY A 51 -2.36 3.22 -0.52
CA GLY A 51 -2.71 1.83 -0.36
C GLY A 51 -1.71 0.88 -1.02
N THR A 52 -1.93 0.52 -2.29
CA THR A 52 -1.15 -0.53 -2.95
C THR A 52 0.35 -0.23 -3.02
N ARG A 53 0.75 1.04 -3.13
CA ARG A 53 2.15 1.45 -3.16
C ARG A 53 2.90 1.04 -1.89
N ILE A 54 2.27 1.15 -0.72
CA ILE A 54 2.87 0.78 0.56
C ILE A 54 3.29 -0.69 0.54
N PHE A 55 2.39 -1.60 0.10
CA PHE A 55 2.69 -3.03 -0.01
C PHE A 55 3.79 -3.31 -1.04
N VAL A 56 3.73 -2.65 -2.20
CA VAL A 56 4.72 -2.84 -3.28
C VAL A 56 6.11 -2.41 -2.84
N ASP A 57 6.24 -1.23 -2.24
CA ASP A 57 7.52 -0.67 -1.85
C ASP A 57 8.13 -1.44 -0.67
N ALA A 58 7.30 -1.82 0.33
CA ALA A 58 7.74 -2.68 1.42
C ALA A 58 8.19 -4.07 0.93
N ALA A 59 7.41 -4.69 0.04
CA ALA A 59 7.76 -6.00 -0.53
C ALA A 59 9.07 -5.94 -1.33
N ARG A 60 9.33 -4.85 -2.06
CA ARG A 60 10.60 -4.63 -2.77
C ARG A 60 11.77 -4.49 -1.82
N ALA A 61 11.61 -3.67 -0.78
CA ALA A 61 12.65 -3.45 0.21
C ALA A 61 13.02 -4.76 0.92
N PHE A 62 12.04 -5.53 1.38
CA PHE A 62 12.28 -6.86 1.95
C PHE A 62 12.96 -7.81 0.96
N ALA A 63 12.49 -7.86 -0.29
CA ALA A 63 13.06 -8.75 -1.30
C ALA A 63 14.54 -8.46 -1.53
N LEU A 64 14.92 -7.19 -1.63
CA LEU A 64 16.32 -6.80 -1.79
C LEU A 64 17.15 -7.06 -0.54
N ALA A 65 16.62 -6.73 0.65
CA ALA A 65 17.33 -6.95 1.91
C ALA A 65 17.58 -8.43 2.18
N LEU A 66 16.62 -9.28 1.84
CA LEU A 66 16.66 -10.71 2.14
C LEU A 66 17.13 -11.58 0.94
N GLY A 67 17.50 -10.98 -0.19
CA GLY A 67 17.94 -11.72 -1.37
C GLY A 67 16.84 -12.60 -1.98
N ILE A 68 15.59 -12.11 -2.04
CA ILE A 68 14.43 -12.80 -2.61
C ILE A 68 14.33 -12.47 -4.09
N GLY A 69 14.37 -13.49 -4.95
CA GLY A 69 14.32 -13.34 -6.41
C GLY A 69 12.94 -13.18 -7.01
N ASP A 70 11.86 -13.37 -6.23
CA ASP A 70 10.49 -13.23 -6.72
C ASP A 70 10.22 -11.81 -7.24
N THR A 71 9.42 -11.69 -8.29
CA THR A 71 9.04 -10.40 -8.88
C THR A 71 7.64 -9.96 -8.49
N ASN A 72 6.77 -10.90 -8.14
CA ASN A 72 5.38 -10.65 -7.74
C ASN A 72 5.30 -10.17 -6.29
N THR A 73 4.53 -9.12 -6.02
CA THR A 73 4.40 -8.51 -4.69
C THR A 73 3.91 -9.51 -3.64
N SER A 74 2.87 -10.30 -3.93
CA SER A 74 2.34 -11.28 -2.98
C SER A 74 3.35 -12.41 -2.68
N GLN A 75 4.11 -12.85 -3.68
CA GLN A 75 5.17 -13.85 -3.48
C GLN A 75 6.31 -13.29 -2.64
N ARG A 76 6.72 -12.04 -2.88
CA ARG A 76 7.72 -11.34 -2.05
C ARG A 76 7.29 -11.23 -0.59
N ILE A 77 6.03 -10.85 -0.33
CA ILE A 77 5.48 -10.77 1.04
C ILE A 77 5.53 -12.15 1.71
N ARG A 78 5.10 -13.22 1.02
CA ARG A 78 5.16 -14.58 1.55
C ARG A 78 6.58 -15.04 1.82
N ALA A 79 7.47 -14.87 0.86
CA ALA A 79 8.86 -15.28 1.00
C ALA A 79 9.59 -14.53 2.11
N ALA A 80 9.37 -13.21 2.21
CA ALA A 80 9.93 -12.39 3.28
C ALA A 80 9.40 -12.82 4.65
N GLY A 81 8.09 -12.98 4.78
CA GLY A 81 7.46 -13.40 6.02
C GLY A 81 8.02 -14.73 6.54
N ARG A 82 8.17 -15.73 5.67
CA ARG A 82 8.75 -17.02 6.01
C ARG A 82 10.22 -16.91 6.41
N ARG A 83 11.02 -16.12 5.69
CA ARG A 83 12.44 -15.90 6.07
C ARG A 83 12.60 -15.20 7.42
N LEU A 84 11.63 -14.37 7.80
CA LEU A 84 11.58 -13.67 9.09
C LEU A 84 10.84 -14.47 10.17
N ASN A 85 10.51 -15.76 9.91
CA ASN A 85 9.79 -16.65 10.82
C ASN A 85 8.47 -16.03 11.35
N ARG A 86 7.74 -15.32 10.47
CA ARG A 86 6.45 -14.75 10.80
C ARG A 86 5.36 -15.82 10.78
N ASP A 87 4.31 -15.61 11.56
CA ASP A 87 3.15 -16.49 11.55
C ASP A 87 2.48 -16.52 10.16
N GLU A 88 2.10 -17.71 9.68
CA GLU A 88 1.48 -17.86 8.35
C GLU A 88 0.14 -17.12 8.24
N ARG A 89 -0.59 -16.91 9.35
CA ARG A 89 -1.83 -16.11 9.35
C ARG A 89 -1.54 -14.63 9.14
N GLU A 90 -0.48 -14.09 9.74
CA GLU A 90 -0.05 -12.70 9.54
C GLU A 90 0.41 -12.48 8.10
N ILE A 91 1.15 -13.45 7.54
CA ILE A 91 1.59 -13.43 6.14
C ILE A 91 0.37 -13.42 5.22
N ALA A 92 -0.58 -14.34 5.46
CA ALA A 92 -1.82 -14.42 4.68
C ALA A 92 -2.63 -13.12 4.78
N ALA A 93 -2.81 -12.56 5.98
CA ALA A 93 -3.53 -11.30 6.20
C ALA A 93 -2.91 -10.13 5.40
N SER A 94 -1.59 -10.02 5.35
CA SER A 94 -0.90 -8.99 4.55
C SER A 94 -1.11 -9.17 3.05
N VAL A 95 -1.12 -10.40 2.56
CA VAL A 95 -1.38 -10.71 1.15
C VAL A 95 -2.83 -10.45 0.78
N ASP A 96 -3.77 -10.85 1.62
CA ASP A 96 -5.21 -10.64 1.41
C ASP A 96 -5.55 -9.15 1.43
N ALA A 97 -4.92 -8.39 2.32
CA ALA A 97 -5.02 -6.94 2.36
C ALA A 97 -4.57 -6.29 1.04
N TYR A 98 -3.44 -6.72 0.50
CA TYR A 98 -2.96 -6.25 -0.80
C TYR A 98 -3.93 -6.59 -1.93
N HIS A 99 -4.45 -7.82 -1.98
CA HIS A 99 -5.42 -8.25 -2.99
C HIS A 99 -6.74 -7.48 -2.87
N PHE A 100 -7.21 -7.22 -1.66
CA PHE A 100 -8.41 -6.41 -1.44
C PHE A 100 -8.27 -5.00 -2.02
N LEU A 101 -7.12 -4.34 -1.81
CA LEU A 101 -6.84 -3.03 -2.43
C LEU A 101 -6.83 -3.09 -3.96
N GLN A 102 -6.27 -4.15 -4.53
CA GLN A 102 -6.29 -4.34 -5.98
C GLN A 102 -7.72 -4.50 -6.50
N LEU A 103 -8.55 -5.27 -5.79
CA LEU A 103 -9.97 -5.44 -6.12
C LEU A 103 -10.74 -4.12 -6.04
N LEU A 104 -10.55 -3.34 -4.97
CA LEU A 104 -11.19 -2.02 -4.84
C LEU A 104 -10.76 -1.07 -5.97
N ARG A 105 -9.47 -1.05 -6.31
CA ARG A 105 -8.98 -0.25 -7.43
C ARG A 105 -9.64 -0.64 -8.75
N LEU A 106 -9.77 -1.93 -9.03
CA LEU A 106 -10.46 -2.42 -10.23
C LEU A 106 -11.94 -2.01 -10.24
N ARG A 107 -12.63 -2.06 -9.09
CA ARG A 107 -14.02 -1.60 -8.97
C ARG A 107 -14.15 -0.10 -9.28
N VAL A 108 -13.26 0.73 -8.72
CA VAL A 108 -13.21 2.16 -8.99
C VAL A 108 -12.94 2.43 -10.48
N GLN A 109 -11.97 1.76 -11.07
CA GLN A 109 -11.60 1.93 -12.49
C GLN A 109 -12.73 1.53 -13.44
N ARG A 110 -13.58 0.59 -13.03
CA ARG A 110 -14.77 0.17 -13.79
C ARG A 110 -15.98 1.09 -13.60
N GLY A 111 -15.86 2.15 -12.82
CA GLY A 111 -16.97 3.06 -12.54
C GLY A 111 -17.98 2.53 -11.51
N GLY A 112 -17.66 1.43 -10.80
CA GLY A 112 -18.60 0.75 -9.88
C GLY A 112 -18.69 1.35 -8.48
N LEU A 113 -17.87 2.34 -8.11
CA LEU A 113 -17.80 2.95 -6.77
C LEU A 113 -17.67 4.48 -6.83
N GLU A 114 -18.27 5.09 -7.85
CA GLU A 114 -18.21 6.53 -8.00
C GLU A 114 -19.37 7.20 -7.28
N ARG A 115 -19.07 8.33 -6.63
CA ARG A 115 -20.07 9.32 -6.26
C ARG A 115 -20.79 9.71 -7.54
N PRO A 116 -22.14 9.72 -7.59
CA PRO A 116 -22.84 10.22 -8.74
C PRO A 116 -22.34 11.65 -9.01
N ALA A 117 -21.66 11.82 -10.13
CA ALA A 117 -21.32 13.15 -10.60
C ALA A 117 -22.64 13.91 -10.77
N THR A 118 -22.83 14.98 -10.03
CA THR A 118 -23.85 15.95 -10.38
C THR A 118 -23.58 16.36 -11.81
N ASP A 119 -24.55 16.07 -12.64
CA ASP A 119 -24.61 16.20 -14.07
C ASP A 119 -23.83 17.43 -14.59
N SER A 120 -22.76 17.17 -15.31
CA SER A 120 -22.15 18.15 -16.22
C SER A 120 -21.69 17.37 -17.44
N GLY A 121 -22.54 17.44 -18.46
CA GLY A 121 -22.35 16.78 -19.73
C GLY A 121 -20.99 17.06 -20.36
N GLY A 122 -20.37 16.03 -20.88
CA GLY A 122 -19.18 16.10 -21.68
C GLY A 122 -18.35 14.83 -21.55
N GLY A 123 -18.26 14.07 -22.63
CA GLY A 123 -17.45 12.85 -22.75
C GLY A 123 -15.93 13.08 -22.65
N ALA A 124 -15.46 13.78 -21.62
CA ALA A 124 -14.06 14.01 -21.36
C ALA A 124 -13.46 12.75 -20.71
N GLN A 125 -12.39 12.23 -21.29
CA GLN A 125 -11.55 11.19 -20.68
C GLN A 125 -11.14 11.65 -19.28
N ARG A 126 -11.53 10.87 -18.25
CA ARG A 126 -11.19 11.17 -16.86
C ARG A 126 -9.68 11.22 -16.67
N PRO A 127 -9.15 12.19 -15.90
CA PRO A 127 -7.74 12.22 -15.57
C PRO A 127 -7.34 10.89 -14.91
N ARG A 128 -6.19 10.32 -15.28
CA ARG A 128 -5.68 9.05 -14.70
C ARG A 128 -5.61 9.05 -13.17
N GLN A 129 -5.52 10.21 -12.54
CA GLN A 129 -5.53 10.39 -11.10
C GLN A 129 -6.90 10.09 -10.48
N ALA A 130 -8.00 10.40 -11.17
CA ALA A 130 -9.37 10.09 -10.70
C ALA A 130 -9.67 8.59 -10.66
N LEU A 131 -8.97 7.78 -11.46
CA LEU A 131 -9.17 6.34 -11.58
C LEU A 131 -8.74 5.51 -10.33
N ASN A 132 -8.11 6.11 -9.35
CA ASN A 132 -7.70 5.44 -8.12
C ASN A 132 -8.33 6.05 -6.86
N ARG A 133 -9.25 7.01 -7.03
CA ARG A 133 -9.84 7.73 -5.92
C ARG A 133 -11.16 7.12 -5.49
N LEU A 134 -11.30 7.00 -4.18
CA LEU A 134 -12.46 6.39 -3.53
C LEU A 134 -12.90 7.26 -2.36
N ASP A 135 -14.22 7.53 -2.28
CA ASP A 135 -14.85 7.96 -1.03
C ASP A 135 -15.03 6.72 -0.14
N PRO A 136 -14.27 6.58 0.96
CA PRO A 136 -14.34 5.38 1.79
C PRO A 136 -15.69 5.23 2.49
N TYR A 137 -16.43 6.31 2.67
CA TYR A 137 -17.74 6.31 3.31
C TYR A 137 -18.87 5.96 2.35
N ALA A 138 -18.62 5.96 1.03
CA ALA A 138 -19.54 5.43 0.03
C ALA A 138 -19.53 3.89 -0.04
N LEU A 139 -18.56 3.23 0.59
CA LEU A 139 -18.52 1.78 0.71
C LEU A 139 -19.57 1.28 1.71
N ASN A 140 -20.04 0.04 1.51
CA ASN A 140 -20.83 -0.65 2.52
C ASN A 140 -19.99 -0.90 3.80
N GLU A 141 -20.63 -1.20 4.90
CA GLU A 141 -19.97 -1.36 6.20
C GLU A 141 -18.90 -2.47 6.22
N ILE A 142 -19.13 -3.56 5.47
CA ILE A 142 -18.20 -4.69 5.40
C ILE A 142 -16.91 -4.23 4.69
N ASP A 143 -17.06 -3.62 3.52
CA ASP A 143 -15.92 -3.10 2.75
C ASP A 143 -15.16 -2.01 3.52
N GLN A 144 -15.86 -1.15 4.28
CA GLN A 144 -15.22 -0.19 5.17
C GLN A 144 -14.40 -0.85 6.27
N ARG A 145 -14.90 -1.93 6.89
CA ARG A 145 -14.15 -2.70 7.90
C ARG A 145 -12.92 -3.35 7.28
N MET A 146 -13.08 -3.98 6.12
CA MET A 146 -11.98 -4.60 5.38
C MET A 146 -10.93 -3.57 4.98
N LEU A 147 -11.34 -2.38 4.54
CA LEU A 147 -10.41 -1.31 4.18
C LEU A 147 -9.61 -0.81 5.38
N ARG A 148 -10.27 -0.64 6.54
CA ARG A 148 -9.56 -0.28 7.79
C ARG A 148 -8.55 -1.35 8.19
N GLU A 149 -8.94 -2.62 8.13
CA GLU A 149 -8.02 -3.72 8.43
C GLU A 149 -6.85 -3.77 7.45
N THR A 150 -7.13 -3.58 6.18
CA THR A 150 -6.10 -3.48 5.13
C THR A 150 -5.05 -2.41 5.42
N PHE A 151 -5.47 -1.23 5.85
CA PHE A 151 -4.54 -0.15 6.23
C PHE A 151 -3.78 -0.44 7.54
N ARG A 152 -4.36 -1.21 8.47
CA ARG A 152 -3.62 -1.72 9.64
C ARG A 152 -2.54 -2.70 9.21
N GLN A 153 -2.84 -3.60 8.28
CA GLN A 153 -1.85 -4.53 7.71
C GLN A 153 -0.74 -3.78 6.98
N ALA A 154 -1.06 -2.72 6.23
CA ALA A 154 -0.07 -1.86 5.59
C ALA A 154 0.88 -1.22 6.62
N ARG A 155 0.32 -0.67 7.71
CA ARG A 155 1.11 -0.08 8.82
C ARG A 155 1.98 -1.13 9.52
N ALA A 156 1.43 -2.30 9.80
CA ALA A 156 2.18 -3.40 10.41
C ALA A 156 3.36 -3.82 9.51
N LEU A 157 3.13 -3.93 8.21
CA LEU A 157 4.17 -4.27 7.23
C LEU A 157 5.31 -3.22 7.22
N GLN A 158 4.96 -1.92 7.26
CA GLN A 158 5.95 -0.83 7.36
C GLN A 158 6.73 -0.88 8.68
N THR A 159 6.04 -1.11 9.80
CA THR A 159 6.70 -1.25 11.11
C THR A 159 7.71 -2.40 11.11
N HIS A 160 7.35 -3.55 10.52
CA HIS A 160 8.28 -4.67 10.40
C HIS A 160 9.45 -4.36 9.47
N LEU A 161 9.22 -3.64 8.38
CA LEU A 161 10.28 -3.21 7.48
C LEU A 161 11.28 -2.32 8.20
N ASP A 162 10.81 -1.33 8.93
CA ASP A 162 11.63 -0.41 9.70
C ASP A 162 12.47 -1.15 10.76
N GLN A 163 11.82 -2.03 11.53
CA GLN A 163 12.50 -2.83 12.56
C GLN A 163 13.53 -3.82 12.00
N THR A 164 13.34 -4.33 10.80
CA THR A 164 14.19 -5.40 10.23
C THR A 164 15.32 -4.85 9.37
N VAL A 165 15.08 -3.75 8.65
CA VAL A 165 15.96 -3.25 7.57
C VAL A 165 16.29 -1.77 7.74
N GLY A 166 15.56 -1.04 8.56
CA GLY A 166 15.69 0.42 8.73
C GLY A 166 16.92 0.87 9.50
N HIS A 167 17.67 -0.06 10.14
CA HIS A 167 18.84 0.24 10.98
C HIS A 167 20.18 -0.08 10.34
#